data_21f7421a0eaae5003292700c3b430fbd
#
_entry.id   21f7421a0eaae5003292700c3b430fbd
#
_cell.length_a   1.000
_cell.length_b   1.000
_cell.length_c   1.000
_cell.angle_alpha   90.00
_cell.angle_beta   90.00
_cell.angle_gamma   90.00
#
_symmetry.space_group_name_H-M   'P 1'
#
loop_
_entity.id
_entity.type
_entity.pdbx_description
1 polymer ?
#
loop_
_entity_poly.entity_id
_entity_poly.type
_entity_poly.pdbx_seq_one_letter_code
_entity_poly.pdbx_strand_id
1 'polypeptide(L)'
;MMHPKLTYPQINKLYDHLKRKYQSEIDYLNVYQKGSVLHVEYTPASHNQKTVLKYQDYIAKKDGIIRQLDVKQGNVLVKVNQYVKKGDVLISHQIEDTKQQIKMIPTLGSVEAYTYQYIEASSSNVKDKDIFAYLLFKIRSQLPKDVKIDREKVLSYDIIEKKYVLKMQYVFIENIAIREDS
;
A
#
# COMPACT_ATOMS: atom_id res chain seq x y z
N MET A 1 -30.22 28.84 22.70
CA MET A 1 -28.92 29.41 23.14
C MET A 1 -28.17 29.91 21.92
N MET A 2 -27.97 31.23 21.77
CA MET A 2 -27.11 31.75 20.70
C MET A 2 -25.64 31.49 21.10
N HIS A 3 -24.93 30.72 20.34
CA HIS A 3 -23.49 30.57 20.53
C HIS A 3 -22.82 31.90 20.15
N PRO A 4 -21.94 32.47 21.03
CA PRO A 4 -21.31 33.74 20.77
C PRO A 4 -20.40 33.64 19.52
N LYS A 5 -20.49 34.64 18.64
CA LYS A 5 -19.55 34.76 17.53
C LYS A 5 -18.15 35.03 18.09
N LEU A 6 -17.18 34.28 17.59
CA LEU A 6 -15.78 34.53 17.90
C LEU A 6 -15.38 35.91 17.35
N THR A 7 -14.57 36.62 18.10
CA THR A 7 -13.98 37.88 17.63
C THR A 7 -12.82 37.61 16.68
N TYR A 8 -12.52 38.56 15.81
CA TYR A 8 -11.37 38.45 14.87
C TYR A 8 -10.05 38.09 15.57
N PRO A 9 -9.68 38.66 16.73
CA PRO A 9 -8.49 38.25 17.47
C PRO A 9 -8.52 36.78 17.96
N GLN A 10 -9.69 36.25 18.29
CA GLN A 10 -9.82 34.86 18.72
C GLN A 10 -9.64 33.87 17.53
N ILE A 11 -10.16 34.24 16.37
CA ILE A 11 -9.98 33.45 15.14
C ILE A 11 -8.50 33.47 14.74
N ASN A 12 -7.82 34.61 14.81
CA ASN A 12 -6.39 34.73 14.51
C ASN A 12 -5.53 33.93 15.50
N LYS A 13 -5.84 33.95 16.79
CA LYS A 13 -5.12 33.11 17.77
C LYS A 13 -5.25 31.60 17.45
N LEU A 14 -6.44 31.17 17.02
CA LEU A 14 -6.67 29.80 16.61
C LEU A 14 -5.89 29.47 15.33
N TYR A 15 -5.93 30.36 14.33
CA TYR A 15 -5.13 30.22 13.11
C TYR A 15 -3.63 30.07 13.42
N ASP A 16 -3.07 30.96 14.25
CA ASP A 16 -1.66 30.90 14.60
C ASP A 16 -1.29 29.65 15.40
N HIS A 17 -2.20 29.18 16.26
CA HIS A 17 -2.01 27.95 17.00
C HIS A 17 -1.97 26.73 16.08
N LEU A 18 -2.94 26.62 15.18
CA LEU A 18 -3.01 25.52 14.21
C LEU A 18 -1.83 25.55 13.26
N LYS A 19 -1.48 26.73 12.73
CA LYS A 19 -0.33 26.91 11.84
C LYS A 19 0.98 26.46 12.48
N ARG A 20 1.23 26.83 13.74
CA ARG A 20 2.44 26.41 14.48
C ARG A 20 2.43 24.91 14.76
N LYS A 21 1.28 24.36 15.16
CA LYS A 21 1.18 22.94 15.52
C LYS A 21 1.35 22.01 14.33
N TYR A 22 0.85 22.41 13.15
CA TYR A 22 0.83 21.58 11.94
C TYR A 22 1.69 22.14 10.81
N GLN A 23 2.68 22.98 11.13
CA GLN A 23 3.52 23.68 10.15
C GLN A 23 4.21 22.77 9.14
N SER A 24 4.54 21.55 9.52
CA SER A 24 5.16 20.55 8.64
C SER A 24 4.16 19.67 7.88
N GLU A 25 2.88 19.73 8.25
CA GLU A 25 1.86 18.81 7.74
C GLU A 25 0.85 19.50 6.79
N ILE A 26 0.87 20.83 6.74
CA ILE A 26 -0.07 21.62 5.93
C ILE A 26 0.64 22.71 5.13
N ASP A 27 0.31 22.81 3.82
CA ASP A 27 0.80 23.88 2.93
C ASP A 27 -0.09 25.13 2.99
N TYR A 28 -1.37 24.94 3.19
CA TYR A 28 -2.36 26.02 3.25
C TYR A 28 -3.31 25.80 4.42
N LEU A 29 -3.61 26.88 5.15
CA LEU A 29 -4.59 26.91 6.22
C LEU A 29 -5.43 28.18 6.10
N ASN A 30 -6.73 28.03 6.21
CA ASN A 30 -7.67 29.16 6.33
C ASN A 30 -8.67 28.87 7.45
N VAL A 31 -8.90 29.86 8.31
CA VAL A 31 -9.85 29.75 9.44
C VAL A 31 -10.79 30.94 9.37
N TYR A 32 -12.08 30.69 9.21
CA TYR A 32 -13.09 31.72 9.18
C TYR A 32 -14.40 31.27 9.80
N GLN A 33 -15.22 32.23 10.22
CA GLN A 33 -16.54 31.95 10.78
C GLN A 33 -17.64 32.43 9.86
N LYS A 34 -18.61 31.54 9.59
CA LYS A 34 -19.83 31.86 8.85
C LYS A 34 -21.04 31.54 9.73
N GLY A 35 -21.71 32.59 10.20
CA GLY A 35 -22.78 32.44 11.21
C GLY A 35 -22.24 31.92 12.54
N SER A 36 -22.76 30.80 13.03
CA SER A 36 -22.32 30.14 14.27
C SER A 36 -21.31 29.02 14.02
N VAL A 37 -20.92 28.78 12.76
CA VAL A 37 -20.03 27.69 12.37
C VAL A 37 -18.65 28.23 12.09
N LEU A 38 -17.63 27.62 12.70
CA LEU A 38 -16.23 27.87 12.41
C LEU A 38 -15.77 26.89 11.31
N HIS A 39 -15.24 27.44 10.23
CA HIS A 39 -14.69 26.68 9.12
C HIS A 39 -13.17 26.68 9.22
N VAL A 40 -12.59 25.49 9.06
CA VAL A 40 -11.15 25.28 8.94
C VAL A 40 -10.90 24.58 7.63
N GLU A 41 -10.27 25.26 6.71
CA GLU A 41 -9.87 24.72 5.40
C GLU A 41 -8.36 24.58 5.38
N TYR A 42 -7.87 23.43 4.94
CA TYR A 42 -6.43 23.19 4.82
C TYR A 42 -6.10 22.33 3.62
N THR A 43 -4.91 22.54 3.10
CA THR A 43 -4.28 21.65 2.12
C THR A 43 -3.16 20.92 2.83
N PRO A 44 -3.17 19.58 2.84
CA PRO A 44 -2.05 18.81 3.38
C PRO A 44 -0.75 19.23 2.68
N ALA A 45 0.32 19.36 3.44
CA ALA A 45 1.64 19.57 2.87
C ALA A 45 1.92 18.40 1.92
N SER A 46 2.08 18.72 0.67
CA SER A 46 2.68 17.78 -0.26
C SER A 46 4.11 17.56 0.27
N HIS A 47 4.28 16.50 1.05
CA HIS A 47 5.60 16.01 1.38
C HIS A 47 6.24 15.61 0.05
N ASN A 48 6.82 16.58 -0.65
CA ASN A 48 7.93 16.31 -1.52
C ASN A 48 9.04 15.81 -0.58
N GLN A 49 8.88 14.56 -0.11
CA GLN A 49 10.04 13.80 0.34
C GLN A 49 11.03 14.04 -0.78
N LYS A 50 12.12 14.77 -0.49
CA LYS A 50 13.26 14.85 -1.41
C LYS A 50 13.58 13.41 -1.70
N THR A 51 13.04 12.90 -2.81
CA THR A 51 13.21 11.51 -3.20
C THR A 51 14.70 11.39 -3.44
N VAL A 52 15.41 10.79 -2.48
CA VAL A 52 16.83 10.56 -2.61
C VAL A 52 16.95 9.60 -3.77
N LEU A 53 17.36 10.14 -4.90
CA LEU A 53 17.60 9.35 -6.10
C LEU A 53 18.72 8.39 -5.80
N LYS A 54 18.44 7.09 -5.81
CA LYS A 54 19.43 6.05 -5.57
C LYS A 54 19.74 5.33 -6.88
N TYR A 55 21.00 5.03 -7.08
CA TYR A 55 21.52 4.22 -8.19
C TYR A 55 21.51 2.75 -7.79
N GLN A 56 20.34 2.17 -7.61
CA GLN A 56 20.12 0.80 -7.15
C GLN A 56 19.01 0.18 -7.97
N ASP A 57 19.09 -1.10 -8.23
CA ASP A 57 18.03 -1.84 -8.90
C ASP A 57 16.79 -1.99 -8.00
N TYR A 58 15.62 -2.07 -8.62
CA TYR A 58 14.43 -2.59 -7.98
C TYR A 58 14.28 -4.06 -8.33
N ILE A 59 14.21 -4.90 -7.32
CA ILE A 59 14.00 -6.34 -7.43
C ILE A 59 12.62 -6.75 -6.92
N ALA A 60 12.14 -7.91 -7.36
CA ALA A 60 10.89 -8.48 -6.89
C ALA A 60 11.04 -9.06 -5.47
N LYS A 61 10.26 -8.56 -4.50
CA LYS A 61 10.22 -9.12 -3.13
C LYS A 61 9.50 -10.46 -3.03
N LYS A 62 8.67 -10.79 -4.04
CA LYS A 62 7.84 -12.02 -4.12
C LYS A 62 7.66 -12.42 -5.58
N ASP A 63 7.29 -13.70 -5.77
CA ASP A 63 6.80 -14.20 -7.04
C ASP A 63 5.45 -13.57 -7.39
N GLY A 64 5.23 -13.26 -8.66
CA GLY A 64 3.96 -12.69 -9.08
C GLY A 64 3.85 -12.47 -10.58
N ILE A 65 2.67 -12.03 -11.02
CA ILE A 65 2.41 -11.63 -12.40
C ILE A 65 2.27 -10.10 -12.41
N ILE A 66 3.11 -9.43 -13.18
CA ILE A 66 3.11 -7.97 -13.28
C ILE A 66 1.75 -7.48 -13.77
N ARG A 67 1.13 -6.61 -13.00
CA ARG A 67 -0.15 -5.99 -13.29
C ARG A 67 0.02 -4.58 -13.88
N GLN A 68 0.86 -3.77 -13.26
CA GLN A 68 1.04 -2.37 -13.61
C GLN A 68 2.46 -1.92 -13.30
N LEU A 69 2.98 -1.07 -14.18
CA LEU A 69 4.27 -0.41 -14.05
C LEU A 69 4.03 1.10 -13.92
N ASP A 70 4.48 1.71 -12.83
CA ASP A 70 4.53 3.16 -12.66
C ASP A 70 5.99 3.56 -12.42
N VAL A 71 6.73 3.73 -13.50
CA VAL A 71 8.17 4.00 -13.47
C VAL A 71 8.42 5.40 -14.01
N LYS A 72 8.94 6.26 -13.13
CA LYS A 72 9.32 7.64 -13.47
C LYS A 72 10.76 7.72 -13.98
N GLN A 73 11.63 6.84 -13.48
CA GLN A 73 13.03 6.82 -13.86
C GLN A 73 13.64 5.43 -13.63
N GLY A 74 14.51 4.98 -14.53
CA GLY A 74 15.11 3.67 -14.54
C GLY A 74 14.90 2.93 -15.86
N ASN A 75 15.63 1.85 -16.06
CA ASN A 75 15.49 0.95 -17.20
C ASN A 75 14.56 -0.22 -16.82
N VAL A 76 13.37 -0.27 -17.40
CA VAL A 76 12.36 -1.30 -17.09
C VAL A 76 12.71 -2.58 -17.82
N LEU A 77 12.92 -3.68 -17.09
CA LEU A 77 13.31 -4.98 -17.64
C LEU A 77 12.16 -5.98 -17.75
N VAL A 78 10.97 -5.62 -17.25
CA VAL A 78 9.79 -6.49 -17.22
C VAL A 78 8.61 -5.88 -17.97
N LYS A 79 7.61 -6.70 -18.29
CA LYS A 79 6.40 -6.28 -19.00
C LYS A 79 5.14 -6.61 -18.21
N VAL A 80 4.06 -5.90 -18.45
CA VAL A 80 2.73 -6.25 -17.93
C VAL A 80 2.36 -7.67 -18.38
N ASN A 81 1.74 -8.45 -17.50
CA ASN A 81 1.41 -9.87 -17.65
C ASN A 81 2.61 -10.83 -17.65
N GLN A 82 3.83 -10.35 -17.41
CA GLN A 82 5.00 -11.22 -17.23
C GLN A 82 4.98 -11.81 -15.81
N TYR A 83 5.28 -13.12 -15.71
CA TYR A 83 5.59 -13.76 -14.44
C TYR A 83 7.03 -13.43 -14.05
N VAL A 84 7.22 -13.08 -12.79
CA VAL A 84 8.53 -12.82 -12.19
C VAL A 84 8.68 -13.61 -10.90
N LYS A 85 9.91 -13.97 -10.58
CA LYS A 85 10.29 -14.64 -9.34
C LYS A 85 10.88 -13.63 -8.35
N LYS A 86 10.81 -13.97 -7.08
CA LYS A 86 11.51 -13.22 -6.03
C LYS A 86 12.99 -13.10 -6.39
N GLY A 87 13.52 -11.88 -6.35
CA GLY A 87 14.91 -11.55 -6.70
C GLY A 87 15.10 -11.15 -8.16
N ASP A 88 14.13 -11.33 -9.05
CA ASP A 88 14.25 -10.84 -10.43
C ASP A 88 14.35 -9.32 -10.46
N VAL A 89 15.25 -8.78 -11.29
CA VAL A 89 15.39 -7.33 -11.49
C VAL A 89 14.21 -6.83 -12.30
N LEU A 90 13.49 -5.86 -11.73
CA LEU A 90 12.30 -5.24 -12.35
C LEU A 90 12.66 -3.95 -13.07
N ILE A 91 13.48 -3.10 -12.41
CA ILE A 91 13.91 -1.81 -12.91
C ILE A 91 15.40 -1.69 -12.62
N SER A 92 16.22 -1.56 -13.66
CA SER A 92 17.67 -1.43 -13.51
C SER A 92 18.09 0.04 -13.46
N HIS A 93 19.13 0.32 -12.67
CA HIS A 93 19.83 1.59 -12.65
C HIS A 93 20.83 1.73 -13.80
N GLN A 94 21.00 0.69 -14.61
CA GLN A 94 21.92 0.66 -15.75
C GLN A 94 21.14 0.73 -17.06
N ILE A 95 21.60 1.57 -17.96
CA ILE A 95 21.09 1.66 -19.34
C ILE A 95 22.28 1.61 -20.31
N GLU A 96 22.14 0.82 -21.36
CA GLU A 96 23.10 0.77 -22.44
C GLU A 96 22.79 1.88 -23.45
N ASP A 97 23.78 2.72 -23.76
CA ASP A 97 23.69 3.76 -24.79
C ASP A 97 23.89 3.16 -26.18
N THR A 98 23.49 3.89 -27.22
CA THR A 98 23.71 3.55 -28.64
C THR A 98 25.15 3.24 -29.03
N LYS A 99 26.09 3.69 -28.19
CA LYS A 99 27.54 3.41 -28.32
C LYS A 99 28.03 2.20 -27.48
N GLN A 100 27.08 1.38 -26.99
CA GLN A 100 27.37 0.25 -26.09
C GLN A 100 28.08 0.65 -24.78
N GLN A 101 27.90 1.89 -24.33
CA GLN A 101 28.40 2.36 -23.06
C GLN A 101 27.32 2.27 -21.99
N ILE A 102 27.68 1.69 -20.84
CA ILE A 102 26.78 1.61 -19.69
C ILE A 102 26.75 2.95 -18.98
N LYS A 103 25.55 3.54 -18.87
CA LYS A 103 25.30 4.74 -18.06
C LYS A 103 24.49 4.37 -16.85
N MET A 104 24.85 4.94 -15.71
CA MET A 104 24.06 4.80 -14.48
C MET A 104 23.02 5.90 -14.40
N ILE A 105 21.77 5.52 -14.17
CA ILE A 105 20.64 6.42 -13.96
C ILE A 105 19.98 6.07 -12.63
N PRO A 106 19.48 7.05 -11.87
CA PRO A 106 18.75 6.74 -10.66
C PRO A 106 17.44 6.03 -10.99
N THR A 107 16.94 5.23 -10.05
CA THR A 107 15.67 4.50 -10.19
C THR A 107 14.58 5.13 -9.34
N LEU A 108 13.40 5.29 -9.92
CA LEU A 108 12.20 5.76 -9.23
C LEU A 108 10.96 5.16 -9.86
N GLY A 109 10.21 4.39 -9.08
CA GLY A 109 8.96 3.79 -9.56
C GLY A 109 8.39 2.77 -8.60
N SER A 110 7.27 2.18 -9.01
CA SER A 110 6.64 1.05 -8.36
C SER A 110 6.18 0.02 -9.38
N VAL A 111 6.10 -1.23 -8.97
CA VAL A 111 5.66 -2.34 -9.81
C VAL A 111 4.59 -3.10 -9.05
N GLU A 112 3.33 -2.98 -9.48
CA GLU A 112 2.25 -3.77 -8.93
C GLU A 112 2.16 -5.13 -9.62
N ALA A 113 1.93 -6.16 -8.81
CA ALA A 113 1.74 -7.51 -9.31
C ALA A 113 0.59 -8.22 -8.60
N TYR A 114 0.04 -9.22 -9.29
CA TYR A 114 -0.79 -10.25 -8.68
C TYR A 114 0.13 -11.26 -7.99
N THR A 115 -0.02 -11.38 -6.65
CA THR A 115 0.69 -12.36 -5.85
C THR A 115 -0.30 -13.36 -5.26
N TYR A 116 0.16 -14.56 -4.95
CA TYR A 116 -0.70 -15.67 -4.52
C TYR A 116 -0.33 -16.11 -3.12
N GLN A 117 -1.34 -16.33 -2.28
CA GLN A 117 -1.16 -16.91 -0.97
C GLN A 117 -2.18 -18.02 -0.72
N TYR A 118 -1.71 -19.13 -0.14
CA TYR A 118 -2.54 -20.24 0.29
C TYR A 118 -2.58 -20.22 1.82
N ILE A 119 -3.79 -20.27 2.38
CA ILE A 119 -4.00 -20.27 3.82
C ILE A 119 -4.93 -21.41 4.17
N GLU A 120 -4.59 -22.13 5.23
CA GLU A 120 -5.38 -23.20 5.78
C GLU A 120 -5.77 -22.89 7.24
N ALA A 121 -6.99 -23.23 7.60
CA ALA A 121 -7.42 -23.24 8.99
C ALA A 121 -8.15 -24.56 9.30
N SER A 122 -7.97 -25.04 10.53
CA SER A 122 -8.66 -26.23 11.01
C SER A 122 -9.29 -26.03 12.37
N SER A 123 -10.33 -26.82 12.67
CA SER A 123 -11.00 -26.90 13.97
C SER A 123 -11.55 -28.28 14.22
N SER A 124 -11.45 -28.77 15.45
CA SER A 124 -12.06 -30.02 15.90
C SER A 124 -13.40 -29.80 16.62
N ASN A 125 -13.87 -28.56 16.73
CA ASN A 125 -15.10 -28.24 17.45
C ASN A 125 -16.33 -28.52 16.58
N VAL A 126 -16.94 -29.69 16.77
CA VAL A 126 -18.12 -30.17 16.01
C VAL A 126 -19.44 -29.48 16.46
N LYS A 127 -19.41 -28.72 17.56
CA LYS A 127 -20.61 -28.10 18.15
C LYS A 127 -21.01 -26.78 17.51
N ASP A 128 -20.15 -26.15 16.73
CA ASP A 128 -20.43 -24.93 16.02
C ASP A 128 -21.34 -25.23 14.81
N LYS A 129 -22.56 -24.72 14.88
CA LYS A 129 -23.52 -24.82 13.76
C LYS A 129 -23.02 -24.16 12.47
N ASP A 130 -21.95 -23.37 12.57
CA ASP A 130 -21.39 -22.59 11.45
C ASP A 130 -19.85 -22.67 11.42
N ILE A 131 -19.34 -23.91 11.44
CA ILE A 131 -17.91 -24.20 11.44
C ILE A 131 -17.18 -23.58 10.23
N PHE A 132 -17.84 -23.53 9.07
CA PHE A 132 -17.28 -22.93 7.86
C PHE A 132 -17.03 -21.41 8.08
N ALA A 133 -18.03 -20.68 8.59
CA ALA A 133 -17.88 -19.24 8.86
C ALA A 133 -16.79 -18.98 9.90
N TYR A 134 -16.68 -19.81 10.93
CA TYR A 134 -15.61 -19.73 11.92
C TYR A 134 -14.22 -19.91 11.28
N LEU A 135 -14.04 -20.94 10.43
CA LEU A 135 -12.78 -21.17 9.75
C LEU A 135 -12.44 -20.05 8.77
N LEU A 136 -13.44 -19.54 8.06
CA LEU A 136 -13.27 -18.39 7.16
C LEU A 136 -12.84 -17.14 7.93
N PHE A 137 -13.45 -16.85 9.07
CA PHE A 137 -13.03 -15.76 9.96
C PHE A 137 -11.59 -15.94 10.42
N LYS A 138 -11.23 -17.17 10.85
CA LYS A 138 -9.86 -17.50 11.29
C LYS A 138 -8.83 -17.29 10.17
N ILE A 139 -9.14 -17.66 8.93
CA ILE A 139 -8.30 -17.41 7.76
C ILE A 139 -8.16 -15.90 7.50
N ARG A 140 -9.29 -15.18 7.45
CA ARG A 140 -9.29 -13.74 7.19
C ARG A 140 -8.55 -12.93 8.25
N SER A 141 -8.52 -13.40 9.50
CA SER A 141 -7.75 -12.76 10.57
C SER A 141 -6.22 -12.86 10.40
N GLN A 142 -5.74 -13.78 9.55
CA GLN A 142 -4.32 -13.97 9.24
C GLN A 142 -3.86 -13.15 8.02
N LEU A 143 -4.79 -12.53 7.29
CA LEU A 143 -4.46 -11.75 6.11
C LEU A 143 -3.73 -10.46 6.49
N PRO A 144 -2.76 -10.02 5.70
CA PRO A 144 -2.13 -8.71 5.87
C PRO A 144 -3.16 -7.59 5.76
N LYS A 145 -3.06 -6.58 6.63
CA LYS A 145 -4.05 -5.48 6.67
C LYS A 145 -3.93 -4.48 5.53
N ASP A 146 -2.73 -4.36 4.96
CA ASP A 146 -2.38 -3.29 4.01
C ASP A 146 -2.30 -3.77 2.55
N VAL A 147 -2.90 -4.94 2.25
CA VAL A 147 -2.93 -5.47 0.88
C VAL A 147 -4.33 -5.47 0.31
N LYS A 148 -4.43 -5.13 -0.97
CA LYS A 148 -5.68 -5.20 -1.70
C LYS A 148 -5.93 -6.63 -2.17
N ILE A 149 -7.03 -7.23 -1.73
CA ILE A 149 -7.48 -8.53 -2.21
C ILE A 149 -8.16 -8.32 -3.57
N ASP A 150 -7.68 -9.00 -4.60
CA ASP A 150 -8.30 -9.07 -5.93
C ASP A 150 -9.34 -10.18 -5.97
N ARG A 151 -8.96 -11.38 -5.54
CA ARG A 151 -9.83 -12.56 -5.52
C ARG A 151 -9.53 -13.45 -4.33
N GLU A 152 -10.59 -14.13 -3.86
CA GLU A 152 -10.50 -15.25 -2.92
C GLU A 152 -11.21 -16.47 -3.50
N LYS A 153 -10.68 -17.66 -3.25
CA LYS A 153 -11.24 -18.93 -3.74
C LYS A 153 -11.11 -20.00 -2.68
N VAL A 154 -12.20 -20.69 -2.40
CA VAL A 154 -12.17 -21.94 -1.62
C VAL A 154 -11.55 -23.03 -2.49
N LEU A 155 -10.49 -23.65 -2.03
CA LEU A 155 -9.85 -24.78 -2.70
C LEU A 155 -10.43 -26.09 -2.23
N SER A 156 -10.58 -26.25 -0.93
CA SER A 156 -11.24 -27.42 -0.35
C SER A 156 -11.83 -27.10 1.03
N TYR A 157 -12.85 -27.86 1.41
CA TYR A 157 -13.44 -27.90 2.74
C TYR A 157 -13.72 -29.36 3.09
N ASP A 158 -12.88 -29.94 3.94
CA ASP A 158 -12.82 -31.38 4.17
C ASP A 158 -12.83 -31.70 5.67
N ILE A 159 -13.09 -32.96 6.00
CA ILE A 159 -12.88 -33.50 7.33
C ILE A 159 -11.69 -34.45 7.28
N ILE A 160 -10.59 -34.04 7.91
CA ILE A 160 -9.35 -34.80 7.98
C ILE A 160 -9.05 -35.09 9.46
N GLU A 161 -8.89 -36.36 9.82
CA GLU A 161 -8.59 -36.79 11.20
C GLU A 161 -9.54 -36.19 12.25
N LYS A 162 -10.84 -36.20 11.98
CA LYS A 162 -11.90 -35.62 12.84
C LYS A 162 -11.81 -34.10 13.01
N LYS A 163 -11.06 -33.40 12.15
CA LYS A 163 -11.00 -31.94 12.10
C LYS A 163 -11.59 -31.43 10.80
N TYR A 164 -12.35 -30.34 10.89
CA TYR A 164 -12.75 -29.61 9.71
C TYR A 164 -11.56 -28.76 9.23
N VAL A 165 -11.25 -28.84 7.96
CA VAL A 165 -10.12 -28.15 7.33
C VAL A 165 -10.64 -27.34 6.16
N LEU A 166 -10.38 -26.03 6.18
CA LEU A 166 -10.69 -25.12 5.09
C LEU A 166 -9.39 -24.61 4.47
N LYS A 167 -9.23 -24.79 3.15
CA LYS A 167 -8.11 -24.26 2.37
C LYS A 167 -8.61 -23.18 1.42
N MET A 168 -7.94 -22.04 1.46
CA MET A 168 -8.26 -20.87 0.64
C MET A 168 -7.04 -20.43 -0.17
N GLN A 169 -7.31 -19.93 -1.36
CA GLN A 169 -6.36 -19.20 -2.18
C GLN A 169 -6.77 -17.72 -2.23
N TYR A 170 -5.82 -16.84 -1.99
CA TYR A 170 -5.97 -15.41 -2.14
C TYR A 170 -5.08 -14.90 -3.26
N VAL A 171 -5.61 -13.98 -4.05
CA VAL A 171 -4.85 -13.19 -5.01
C VAL A 171 -4.81 -11.76 -4.50
N PHE A 172 -3.62 -11.24 -4.30
CA PHE A 172 -3.41 -9.86 -3.87
C PHE A 172 -2.90 -8.99 -5.00
N ILE A 173 -3.23 -7.70 -4.94
CA ILE A 173 -2.56 -6.66 -5.70
C ILE A 173 -1.66 -5.92 -4.73
N GLU A 174 -0.36 -5.99 -4.93
CA GLU A 174 0.62 -5.31 -4.09
C GLU A 174 1.83 -4.82 -4.90
N ASN A 175 2.45 -3.76 -4.40
CA ASN A 175 3.75 -3.34 -4.92
C ASN A 175 4.80 -4.37 -4.51
N ILE A 176 5.42 -5.02 -5.50
CA ILE A 176 6.47 -6.02 -5.27
C ILE A 176 7.89 -5.48 -5.44
N ALA A 177 8.04 -4.23 -5.91
CA ALA A 177 9.34 -3.63 -6.11
C ALA A 177 9.94 -3.16 -4.78
N ILE A 178 11.10 -3.72 -4.44
CA ILE A 178 11.96 -3.26 -3.34
C ILE A 178 13.34 -2.93 -3.90
N ARG A 179 14.07 -2.04 -3.25
CA ARG A 179 15.45 -1.78 -3.62
C ARG A 179 16.32 -2.93 -3.15
N GLU A 180 17.27 -3.30 -3.99
CA GLU A 180 18.30 -4.24 -3.61
C GLU A 180 19.17 -3.59 -2.52
N ASP A 181 19.23 -4.22 -1.34
CA ASP A 181 20.16 -3.79 -0.28
C ASP A 181 21.57 -4.17 -0.70
N SER A 182 22.43 -3.18 -0.72
CA SER A 182 23.87 -3.31 -1.05
C SER A 182 24.65 -3.95 0.08
#